data_ed85d5ec553fed54d26781f278d8c2c2
#
_entry.id   ed85d5ec553fed54d26781f278d8c2c2
#
_cell.length_a   1.000
_cell.length_b   1.000
_cell.length_c   1.000
_cell.angle_alpha   90.00
_cell.angle_beta   90.00
_cell.angle_gamma   90.00
#
_symmetry.space_group_name_H-M   'P 1'
#
loop_
_entity.id
_entity.type
_entity.pdbx_description
1 polymer ?
#
loop_
_entity_poly.entity_id
_entity_poly.type
_entity_poly.pdbx_seq_one_letter_code
_entity_poly.pdbx_strand_id
1 'polypeptide(L)'
;MLTILFHRAGQDVRGELLERMGRSGAARRLLLVPEQYSHDTERALCAVLGNAGSRCEVLSFTRLWARVADVAGGGAAPALDAGGRVLLLYRAMRQVEQMLTSYKAASRKPAFLTGLLASIDECRSYAVTPEALAGAGEALGGPQGEKLRDIGLIYAAYETLAAQGRADPRSRLDRLAQALRDTGWAKGKEIWVWGFTDFTPQEGEVLGQLMAQAPVTAALTCDPGDPSDIFDPARRTAAYLARLAQREGVAVERH
;
A
#
# COMPACT_ATOMS: atom_id res chain seq x y z
N MET A 1 -13.60 -14.71 1.90
CA MET A 1 -13.16 -15.28 3.20
C MET A 1 -11.72 -14.85 3.44
N LEU A 2 -11.40 -14.38 4.65
CA LEU A 2 -10.02 -14.11 5.09
C LEU A 2 -9.61 -15.22 6.07
N THR A 3 -8.49 -15.89 5.78
CA THR A 3 -7.85 -16.84 6.69
C THR A 3 -6.56 -16.24 7.22
N ILE A 4 -6.39 -16.14 8.54
CA ILE A 4 -5.14 -15.70 9.16
C ILE A 4 -4.44 -16.92 9.74
N LEU A 5 -3.25 -17.21 9.23
CA LEU A 5 -2.39 -18.29 9.69
C LEU A 5 -1.30 -17.74 10.59
N PHE A 6 -1.21 -18.24 11.81
CA PHE A 6 -0.12 -17.91 12.73
C PHE A 6 0.97 -18.97 12.68
N HIS A 7 2.20 -18.53 12.59
CA HIS A 7 3.38 -19.40 12.53
C HIS A 7 4.39 -19.01 13.60
N ARG A 8 4.99 -19.99 14.21
CA ARG A 8 6.10 -19.76 15.15
C ARG A 8 7.36 -19.31 14.40
N ALA A 9 8.17 -18.50 15.06
CA ALA A 9 9.49 -18.14 14.56
C ALA A 9 10.35 -19.41 14.30
N GLY A 10 11.09 -19.41 13.19
CA GLY A 10 11.96 -20.54 12.82
C GLY A 10 11.28 -21.62 11.96
N GLN A 11 9.97 -21.56 11.72
CA GLN A 11 9.32 -22.46 10.76
C GLN A 11 9.54 -21.99 9.32
N ASP A 12 9.64 -22.93 8.37
CA ASP A 12 9.66 -22.58 6.92
C ASP A 12 8.25 -22.28 6.43
N VAL A 13 7.75 -21.13 6.85
CA VAL A 13 6.41 -20.63 6.49
C VAL A 13 6.25 -20.49 4.98
N ARG A 14 7.30 -20.00 4.30
CA ARG A 14 7.27 -19.80 2.86
C ARG A 14 7.10 -21.12 2.12
N GLY A 15 7.91 -22.11 2.46
CA GLY A 15 7.81 -23.44 1.85
C GLY A 15 6.43 -24.07 2.05
N GLU A 16 5.91 -24.02 3.29
CA GLU A 16 4.58 -24.53 3.61
C GLU A 16 3.46 -23.82 2.81
N LEU A 17 3.53 -22.50 2.69
CA LEU A 17 2.55 -21.74 1.89
C LEU A 17 2.62 -22.13 0.41
N LEU A 18 3.82 -22.25 -0.15
CA LEU A 18 4.00 -22.67 -1.55
C LEU A 18 3.45 -24.07 -1.79
N GLU A 19 3.67 -25.02 -0.88
CA GLU A 19 3.08 -26.35 -0.97
C GLU A 19 1.54 -26.31 -0.88
N ARG A 20 0.97 -25.54 0.06
CA ARG A 20 -0.49 -25.36 0.16
C ARG A 20 -1.07 -24.75 -1.11
N MET A 21 -0.41 -23.73 -1.66
CA MET A 21 -0.77 -23.15 -2.95
C MET A 21 -0.72 -24.18 -4.07
N GLY A 22 0.28 -25.06 -4.09
CA GLY A 22 0.41 -26.13 -5.08
C GLY A 22 -0.75 -27.12 -5.06
N ARG A 23 -1.29 -27.40 -3.87
CA ARG A 23 -2.43 -28.33 -3.66
C ARG A 23 -3.79 -27.70 -3.90
N SER A 24 -3.88 -26.37 -3.96
CA SER A 24 -5.15 -25.68 -4.19
C SER A 24 -5.72 -25.97 -5.56
N GLY A 25 -7.04 -26.13 -5.64
CA GLY A 25 -7.80 -26.33 -6.88
C GLY A 25 -8.07 -25.03 -7.66
N ALA A 26 -7.68 -23.85 -7.13
CA ALA A 26 -7.94 -22.58 -7.79
C ALA A 26 -7.21 -22.47 -9.13
N ALA A 27 -7.88 -21.90 -10.15
CA ALA A 27 -7.34 -21.76 -11.49
C ALA A 27 -6.12 -20.83 -11.55
N ARG A 28 -6.08 -19.81 -10.70
CA ARG A 28 -4.97 -18.86 -10.55
C ARG A 28 -4.73 -18.58 -9.08
N ARG A 29 -3.47 -18.60 -8.66
CA ARG A 29 -3.03 -18.40 -7.28
C ARG A 29 -1.96 -17.34 -7.25
N LEU A 30 -2.10 -16.38 -6.38
CA LEU A 30 -1.20 -15.23 -6.25
C LEU A 30 -0.60 -15.23 -4.84
N LEU A 31 0.71 -15.06 -4.75
CA LEU A 31 1.40 -14.82 -3.49
C LEU A 31 1.89 -13.37 -3.48
N LEU A 32 1.27 -12.55 -2.63
CA LEU A 32 1.66 -11.17 -2.42
C LEU A 32 2.74 -11.11 -1.34
N VAL A 33 3.86 -10.50 -1.67
CA VAL A 33 5.04 -10.37 -0.81
C VAL A 33 5.60 -8.94 -0.89
N PRO A 34 6.36 -8.49 0.13
CA PRO A 34 7.16 -7.27 0.02
C PRO A 34 8.13 -7.33 -1.16
N GLU A 35 8.43 -6.17 -1.76
CA GLU A 35 9.28 -6.08 -2.97
C GLU A 35 10.62 -6.81 -2.82
N GLN A 36 11.26 -6.65 -1.65
CA GLN A 36 12.56 -7.27 -1.37
C GLN A 36 12.54 -8.81 -1.36
N TYR A 37 11.38 -9.43 -1.14
CA TYR A 37 11.25 -10.89 -1.11
C TYR A 37 10.77 -11.49 -2.44
N SER A 38 10.38 -10.67 -3.42
CA SER A 38 9.74 -11.16 -4.66
C SER A 38 10.62 -12.13 -5.42
N HIS A 39 11.88 -11.78 -5.67
CA HIS A 39 12.80 -12.60 -6.47
C HIS A 39 13.12 -13.95 -5.81
N ASP A 40 13.45 -13.93 -4.51
CA ASP A 40 13.77 -15.16 -3.78
C ASP A 40 12.55 -16.07 -3.63
N THR A 41 11.36 -15.48 -3.51
CA THR A 41 10.11 -16.23 -3.44
C THR A 41 9.72 -16.83 -4.79
N GLU A 42 9.97 -16.15 -5.91
CA GLU A 42 9.80 -16.72 -7.26
C GLU A 42 10.72 -17.93 -7.47
N ARG A 43 11.98 -17.82 -7.08
CA ARG A 43 12.92 -18.95 -7.16
C ARG A 43 12.45 -20.13 -6.32
N ALA A 44 12.00 -19.87 -5.09
CA ALA A 44 11.46 -20.91 -4.22
C ALA A 44 10.18 -21.55 -4.81
N LEU A 45 9.28 -20.74 -5.39
CA LEU A 45 8.09 -21.23 -6.07
C LEU A 45 8.45 -22.19 -7.20
N CYS A 46 9.39 -21.83 -8.06
CA CYS A 46 9.87 -22.70 -9.13
C CYS A 46 10.49 -24.00 -8.60
N ALA A 47 11.27 -23.91 -7.51
CA ALA A 47 11.93 -25.08 -6.91
C ALA A 47 10.94 -26.06 -6.26
N VAL A 48 9.91 -25.53 -5.55
CA VAL A 48 8.92 -26.34 -4.83
C VAL A 48 7.87 -26.92 -5.75
N LEU A 49 7.35 -26.11 -6.68
CA LEU A 49 6.18 -26.47 -7.48
C LEU A 49 6.52 -26.96 -8.90
N GLY A 50 7.70 -26.68 -9.42
CA GLY A 50 8.06 -27.03 -10.80
C GLY A 50 6.95 -26.62 -11.80
N ASN A 51 6.48 -27.56 -12.61
CA ASN A 51 5.42 -27.33 -13.60
C ASN A 51 4.06 -26.94 -12.97
N ALA A 52 3.77 -27.38 -11.73
CA ALA A 52 2.54 -26.99 -11.02
C ALA A 52 2.53 -25.48 -10.67
N GLY A 53 3.70 -24.83 -10.65
CA GLY A 53 3.85 -23.40 -10.46
C GLY A 53 3.33 -22.52 -11.60
N SER A 54 3.03 -23.09 -12.78
CA SER A 54 2.53 -22.33 -13.95
C SER A 54 1.23 -21.55 -13.69
N ARG A 55 0.47 -21.94 -12.67
CA ARG A 55 -0.77 -21.27 -12.23
C ARG A 55 -0.58 -20.40 -10.99
N CYS A 56 0.65 -20.29 -10.50
CA CYS A 56 1.01 -19.50 -9.33
C CYS A 56 1.88 -18.32 -9.77
N GLU A 57 1.66 -17.18 -9.20
CA GLU A 57 2.42 -15.97 -9.48
C GLU A 57 2.81 -15.27 -8.16
N VAL A 58 4.07 -14.84 -8.05
CA VAL A 58 4.54 -14.03 -6.92
C VAL A 58 4.51 -12.57 -7.36
N LEU A 59 3.86 -11.73 -6.57
CA LEU A 59 3.70 -10.31 -6.85
C LEU A 59 4.07 -9.48 -5.62
N SER A 60 4.64 -8.32 -5.85
CA SER A 60 4.59 -7.20 -4.92
C SER A 60 3.41 -6.28 -5.26
N PHE A 61 3.10 -5.30 -4.43
CA PHE A 61 2.07 -4.30 -4.76
C PHE A 61 2.40 -3.56 -6.06
N THR A 62 3.67 -3.27 -6.33
CA THR A 62 4.10 -2.63 -7.58
C THR A 62 3.81 -3.51 -8.80
N ARG A 63 4.11 -4.79 -8.70
CA ARG A 63 3.87 -5.76 -9.80
C ARG A 63 2.39 -6.08 -9.95
N LEU A 64 1.65 -6.13 -8.85
CA LEU A 64 0.19 -6.26 -8.86
C LEU A 64 -0.46 -5.10 -9.62
N TRP A 65 -0.01 -3.85 -9.38
CA TRP A 65 -0.46 -2.71 -10.19
C TRP A 65 -0.26 -2.94 -11.68
N ALA A 66 0.93 -3.36 -12.11
CA ALA A 66 1.20 -3.60 -13.52
C ALA A 66 0.22 -4.62 -14.13
N ARG A 67 -0.06 -5.73 -13.41
CA ARG A 67 -1.01 -6.76 -13.85
C ARG A 67 -2.45 -6.28 -13.95
N VAL A 68 -2.89 -5.45 -13.02
CA VAL A 68 -4.26 -4.93 -12.99
C VAL A 68 -4.43 -3.81 -14.02
N ALA A 69 -3.42 -2.93 -14.15
CA ALA A 69 -3.44 -1.81 -15.10
C ALA A 69 -3.53 -2.26 -16.56
N ASP A 70 -2.90 -3.39 -16.91
CA ASP A 70 -2.99 -3.97 -18.26
C ASP A 70 -4.46 -4.30 -18.62
N VAL A 71 -5.25 -4.78 -17.65
CA VAL A 71 -6.67 -5.09 -17.84
C VAL A 71 -7.56 -3.86 -17.75
N ALA A 72 -7.20 -2.92 -16.88
CA ALA A 72 -7.97 -1.69 -16.67
C ALA A 72 -7.75 -0.64 -17.78
N GLY A 73 -6.84 -0.88 -18.74
CA GLY A 73 -6.52 0.08 -19.81
C GLY A 73 -5.71 1.29 -19.33
N GLY A 74 -5.20 1.29 -18.10
CA GLY A 74 -4.52 2.42 -17.47
C GLY A 74 -2.99 2.34 -17.39
N GLY A 75 -2.38 1.28 -17.93
CA GLY A 75 -0.94 1.00 -17.77
C GLY A 75 0.01 1.94 -18.49
N ALA A 76 -0.44 2.64 -19.52
CA ALA A 76 0.42 3.41 -20.43
C ALA A 76 0.54 4.91 -20.10
N ALA A 77 -0.11 5.42 -19.06
CA ALA A 77 0.00 6.84 -18.74
C ALA A 77 1.43 7.15 -18.24
N PRO A 78 2.17 8.06 -18.90
CA PRO A 78 3.51 8.41 -18.50
C PRO A 78 3.48 8.99 -17.07
N ALA A 79 4.18 8.31 -16.16
CA ALA A 79 4.32 8.78 -14.79
C ALA A 79 5.35 9.92 -14.69
N LEU A 80 5.17 10.78 -13.69
CA LEU A 80 6.20 11.76 -13.33
C LEU A 80 7.42 11.03 -12.75
N ASP A 81 8.60 11.40 -13.20
CA ASP A 81 9.85 11.02 -12.53
C ASP A 81 10.08 11.87 -11.26
N ALA A 82 11.14 11.58 -10.52
CA ALA A 82 11.45 12.29 -9.29
C ALA A 82 11.64 13.80 -9.53
N GLY A 83 12.29 14.19 -10.62
CA GLY A 83 12.48 15.60 -10.99
C GLY A 83 11.16 16.29 -11.33
N GLY A 84 10.32 15.63 -12.14
CA GLY A 84 9.00 16.13 -12.50
C GLY A 84 8.09 16.33 -11.29
N ARG A 85 8.17 15.45 -10.29
CA ARG A 85 7.43 15.59 -9.02
C ARG A 85 7.90 16.80 -8.22
N VAL A 86 9.21 17.03 -8.13
CA VAL A 86 9.76 18.21 -7.44
C VAL A 86 9.35 19.50 -8.15
N LEU A 87 9.38 19.52 -9.49
CA LEU A 87 8.92 20.67 -10.28
C LEU A 87 7.42 20.93 -10.10
N LEU A 88 6.62 19.87 -10.03
CA LEU A 88 5.18 20.00 -9.76
C LEU A 88 4.93 20.59 -8.36
N LEU A 89 5.67 20.13 -7.34
CA LEU A 89 5.59 20.68 -5.99
C LEU A 89 6.03 22.16 -5.95
N TYR A 90 7.13 22.51 -6.64
CA TYR A 90 7.54 23.90 -6.77
C TYR A 90 6.42 24.76 -7.38
N ARG A 91 5.78 24.28 -8.44
CA ARG A 91 4.64 24.96 -9.08
C ARG A 91 3.45 25.10 -8.11
N ALA A 92 3.14 24.06 -7.34
CA ALA A 92 2.10 24.09 -6.31
C ALA A 92 2.39 25.17 -5.25
N MET A 93 3.61 25.20 -4.73
CA MET A 93 4.04 26.24 -3.78
C MET A 93 3.91 27.66 -4.34
N ARG A 94 4.27 27.85 -5.62
CA ARG A 94 4.14 29.17 -6.28
C ARG A 94 2.66 29.61 -6.40
N GLN A 95 1.72 28.70 -6.61
CA GLN A 95 0.30 29.05 -6.65
C GLN A 95 -0.24 29.55 -5.31
N VAL A 96 0.24 28.97 -4.21
CA VAL A 96 -0.23 29.33 -2.85
C VAL A 96 0.72 30.25 -2.10
N GLU A 97 1.80 30.75 -2.73
CA GLU A 97 2.88 31.50 -2.09
C GLU A 97 2.39 32.67 -1.23
N GLN A 98 1.35 33.38 -1.69
CA GLN A 98 0.80 34.53 -0.95
C GLN A 98 0.01 34.12 0.30
N MET A 99 -0.43 32.88 0.37
CA MET A 99 -1.18 32.33 1.50
C MET A 99 -0.26 31.69 2.55
N LEU A 100 1.02 31.47 2.22
CA LEU A 100 1.99 30.85 3.13
C LEU A 100 2.51 31.85 4.15
N THR A 101 2.59 31.42 5.39
CA THR A 101 3.13 32.19 6.53
C THR A 101 4.58 31.80 6.80
N SER A 102 4.84 30.54 7.10
CA SER A 102 6.14 30.06 7.56
C SER A 102 7.07 29.65 6.41
N TYR A 103 6.54 29.08 5.32
CA TYR A 103 7.35 28.49 4.23
C TYR A 103 7.41 29.34 2.97
N LYS A 104 6.95 30.58 3.00
CA LYS A 104 6.95 31.48 1.84
C LYS A 104 8.32 31.60 1.15
N ALA A 105 9.41 31.75 1.92
CA ALA A 105 10.75 31.89 1.39
C ALA A 105 11.46 30.55 1.09
N ALA A 106 10.88 29.43 1.50
CA ALA A 106 11.50 28.11 1.40
C ALA A 106 11.38 27.47 0.01
N SER A 107 10.45 27.95 -0.83
CA SER A 107 10.18 27.41 -2.18
C SER A 107 11.38 27.41 -3.11
N ARG A 108 12.41 28.23 -2.84
CA ARG A 108 13.63 28.36 -3.64
C ARG A 108 14.73 27.38 -3.24
N LYS A 109 14.52 26.55 -2.21
CA LYS A 109 15.55 25.62 -1.70
C LYS A 109 15.23 24.19 -2.17
N PRO A 110 16.03 23.59 -3.06
CA PRO A 110 15.77 22.23 -3.57
C PRO A 110 15.67 21.17 -2.47
N ALA A 111 16.54 21.23 -1.45
CA ALA A 111 16.53 20.29 -0.34
C ALA A 111 15.21 20.38 0.47
N PHE A 112 14.64 21.58 0.63
CA PHE A 112 13.34 21.75 1.26
C PHE A 112 12.22 21.10 0.43
N LEU A 113 12.21 21.31 -0.88
CA LEU A 113 11.21 20.72 -1.79
C LEU A 113 11.26 19.19 -1.74
N THR A 114 12.46 18.61 -1.74
CA THR A 114 12.63 17.15 -1.65
C THR A 114 12.11 16.61 -0.30
N GLY A 115 12.45 17.28 0.80
CA GLY A 115 11.97 16.90 2.14
C GLY A 115 10.45 17.04 2.27
N LEU A 116 9.88 18.14 1.77
CA LEU A 116 8.43 18.36 1.80
C LEU A 116 7.68 17.33 0.95
N LEU A 117 8.24 16.97 -0.22
CA LEU A 117 7.67 15.91 -1.06
C LEU A 117 7.66 14.56 -0.34
N ALA A 118 8.73 14.23 0.39
CA ALA A 118 8.77 13.01 1.20
C ALA A 118 7.71 13.03 2.32
N SER A 119 7.51 14.17 2.98
CA SER A 119 6.45 14.33 4.00
C SER A 119 5.04 14.19 3.40
N ILE A 120 4.80 14.74 2.21
CA ILE A 120 3.53 14.54 1.49
C ILE A 120 3.32 13.07 1.15
N ASP A 121 4.36 12.37 0.67
CA ASP A 121 4.30 10.94 0.39
C ASP A 121 3.96 10.12 1.63
N GLU A 122 4.53 10.48 2.77
CA GLU A 122 4.22 9.86 4.06
C GLU A 122 2.76 10.12 4.46
N CYS A 123 2.30 11.37 4.39
CA CYS A 123 0.91 11.72 4.65
C CYS A 123 -0.05 10.88 3.80
N ARG A 124 0.21 10.73 2.51
CA ARG A 124 -0.57 9.88 1.61
C ARG A 124 -0.60 8.42 2.05
N SER A 125 0.58 7.87 2.37
CA SER A 125 0.71 6.47 2.79
C SER A 125 -0.13 6.16 4.02
N TYR A 126 -0.26 7.15 4.92
CA TYR A 126 -1.07 7.06 6.15
C TYR A 126 -2.49 7.65 6.01
N ALA A 127 -2.93 7.96 4.81
CA ALA A 127 -4.25 8.55 4.52
C ALA A 127 -4.52 9.87 5.29
N VAL A 128 -3.46 10.64 5.58
CA VAL A 128 -3.57 11.98 6.15
C VAL A 128 -3.87 12.96 5.02
N THR A 129 -5.03 13.59 5.06
CA THR A 129 -5.48 14.53 4.03
C THR A 129 -4.95 15.94 4.27
N PRO A 130 -4.92 16.81 3.23
CA PRO A 130 -4.59 18.23 3.37
C PRO A 130 -5.45 18.93 4.44
N GLU A 131 -6.76 18.61 4.48
CA GLU A 131 -7.72 19.17 5.43
C GLU A 131 -7.42 18.73 6.87
N ALA A 132 -7.01 17.48 7.05
CA ALA A 132 -6.61 16.96 8.36
C ALA A 132 -5.38 17.70 8.90
N LEU A 133 -4.39 17.99 8.03
CA LEU A 133 -3.21 18.79 8.40
C LEU A 133 -3.59 20.23 8.75
N ALA A 134 -4.46 20.85 7.98
CA ALA A 134 -4.94 22.21 8.25
C ALA A 134 -5.68 22.27 9.60
N GLY A 135 -6.60 21.34 9.86
CA GLY A 135 -7.33 21.26 11.13
C GLY A 135 -6.42 20.98 12.33
N ALA A 136 -5.43 20.11 12.18
CA ALA A 136 -4.41 19.91 13.23
C ALA A 136 -3.59 21.18 13.48
N GLY A 137 -3.27 21.93 12.43
CA GLY A 137 -2.58 23.22 12.52
C GLY A 137 -3.40 24.28 13.24
N GLU A 138 -4.71 24.33 13.01
CA GLU A 138 -5.62 25.24 13.73
C GLU A 138 -5.72 24.87 15.22
N ALA A 139 -5.87 23.58 15.52
CA ALA A 139 -5.97 23.10 16.89
C ALA A 139 -4.68 23.32 17.70
N LEU A 140 -3.51 23.17 17.06
CA LEU A 140 -2.21 23.37 17.73
C LEU A 140 -1.89 24.86 17.94
N GLY A 141 -2.22 25.72 16.98
CA GLY A 141 -1.91 27.15 17.01
C GLY A 141 -0.41 27.47 17.00
N GLY A 142 -0.08 28.76 17.09
CA GLY A 142 1.31 29.23 17.12
C GLY A 142 2.16 28.84 15.90
N PRO A 143 3.50 29.00 16.00
CA PRO A 143 4.39 28.76 14.85
C PRO A 143 4.36 27.33 14.30
N GLN A 144 4.10 26.33 15.14
CA GLN A 144 3.98 24.94 14.69
C GLN A 144 2.68 24.71 13.93
N GLY A 145 1.57 25.30 14.42
CA GLY A 145 0.29 25.25 13.72
C GLY A 145 0.33 25.95 12.36
N GLU A 146 1.04 27.08 12.25
CA GLU A 146 1.26 27.76 10.97
C GLU A 146 2.00 26.88 9.96
N LYS A 147 3.04 26.16 10.39
CA LYS A 147 3.77 25.24 9.54
C LYS A 147 2.88 24.11 9.03
N LEU A 148 2.04 23.51 9.88
CA LEU A 148 1.11 22.46 9.47
C LEU A 148 0.07 22.98 8.48
N ARG A 149 -0.46 24.19 8.69
CA ARG A 149 -1.40 24.82 7.73
C ARG A 149 -0.73 25.08 6.39
N ASP A 150 0.50 25.60 6.38
CA ASP A 150 1.25 25.79 5.15
C ASP A 150 1.47 24.49 4.40
N ILE A 151 1.85 23.40 5.10
CA ILE A 151 2.01 22.06 4.49
C ILE A 151 0.68 21.59 3.90
N GLY A 152 -0.43 21.73 4.64
CA GLY A 152 -1.76 21.39 4.16
C GLY A 152 -2.15 22.14 2.87
N LEU A 153 -1.91 23.46 2.82
CA LEU A 153 -2.16 24.27 1.62
C LEU A 153 -1.31 23.84 0.42
N ILE A 154 -0.02 23.60 0.63
CA ILE A 154 0.88 23.15 -0.43
C ILE A 154 0.48 21.77 -0.92
N TYR A 155 0.14 20.86 -0.01
CA TYR A 155 -0.30 19.52 -0.34
C TYR A 155 -1.58 19.53 -1.17
N ALA A 156 -2.61 20.30 -0.78
CA ALA A 156 -3.84 20.48 -1.56
C ALA A 156 -3.59 21.00 -2.98
N ALA A 157 -2.72 22.01 -3.12
CA ALA A 157 -2.32 22.55 -4.42
C ALA A 157 -1.57 21.50 -5.27
N TYR A 158 -0.69 20.72 -4.65
CA TYR A 158 0.03 19.63 -5.31
C TYR A 158 -0.93 18.56 -5.83
N GLU A 159 -1.90 18.11 -5.02
CA GLU A 159 -2.93 17.13 -5.42
C GLU A 159 -3.73 17.64 -6.61
N THR A 160 -4.16 18.90 -6.56
CA THR A 160 -4.93 19.52 -7.64
C THR A 160 -4.16 19.53 -8.96
N LEU A 161 -2.87 19.88 -8.92
CA LEU A 161 -2.01 19.88 -10.11
C LEU A 161 -1.71 18.45 -10.59
N ALA A 162 -1.48 17.51 -9.68
CA ALA A 162 -1.23 16.12 -10.01
C ALA A 162 -2.44 15.47 -10.71
N ALA A 163 -3.65 15.81 -10.28
CA ALA A 163 -4.89 15.33 -10.91
C ALA A 163 -5.08 15.84 -12.36
N GLN A 164 -4.52 17.01 -12.70
CA GLN A 164 -4.64 17.62 -14.03
C GLN A 164 -3.58 17.16 -15.04
N GLY A 165 -2.54 16.49 -14.57
CA GLY A 165 -1.34 16.19 -15.37
C GLY A 165 -1.02 14.70 -15.52
N ARG A 166 0.27 14.41 -15.61
CA ARG A 166 0.79 13.04 -15.63
C ARG A 166 0.58 12.38 -14.28
N ALA A 167 0.33 11.07 -14.30
CA ALA A 167 0.10 10.31 -13.07
C ALA A 167 1.29 10.41 -12.09
N ASP A 168 1.02 10.79 -10.85
CA ASP A 168 2.00 10.66 -9.78
C ASP A 168 2.18 9.17 -9.45
N PRO A 169 3.43 8.63 -9.48
CA PRO A 169 3.67 7.23 -9.13
C PRO A 169 3.19 6.85 -7.73
N ARG A 170 3.14 7.81 -6.80
CA ARG A 170 2.70 7.57 -5.42
C ARG A 170 1.18 7.39 -5.26
N SER A 171 0.38 7.81 -6.22
CA SER A 171 -1.06 7.51 -6.28
C SER A 171 -1.36 6.11 -6.84
N ARG A 172 -0.32 5.29 -7.03
CA ARG A 172 -0.44 3.98 -7.69
C ARG A 172 -1.31 3.00 -6.91
N LEU A 173 -1.22 2.98 -5.58
CA LEU A 173 -2.02 2.09 -4.74
C LEU A 173 -3.49 2.49 -4.72
N ASP A 174 -3.79 3.79 -4.68
CA ASP A 174 -5.17 4.28 -4.75
C ASP A 174 -5.81 3.92 -6.09
N ARG A 175 -5.05 4.09 -7.19
CA ARG A 175 -5.47 3.69 -8.53
C ARG A 175 -5.62 2.17 -8.66
N LEU A 176 -4.75 1.40 -7.99
CA LEU A 176 -4.85 -0.06 -7.94
C LEU A 176 -6.14 -0.48 -7.23
N ALA A 177 -6.44 0.08 -6.06
CA ALA A 177 -7.66 -0.21 -5.33
C ALA A 177 -8.91 0.11 -6.17
N GLN A 178 -8.92 1.26 -6.85
CA GLN A 178 -10.00 1.63 -7.76
C GLN A 178 -10.11 0.67 -8.95
N ALA A 179 -9.01 0.35 -9.62
CA ALA A 179 -8.99 -0.56 -10.77
C ALA A 179 -9.44 -1.99 -10.39
N LEU A 180 -9.08 -2.48 -9.20
CA LEU A 180 -9.58 -3.75 -8.67
C LEU A 180 -11.11 -3.71 -8.51
N ARG A 181 -11.64 -2.62 -7.95
CA ARG A 181 -13.08 -2.43 -7.76
C ARG A 181 -13.83 -2.44 -9.08
N ASP A 182 -13.33 -1.69 -10.06
CA ASP A 182 -14.00 -1.49 -11.35
C ASP A 182 -13.94 -2.74 -12.25
N THR A 183 -12.83 -3.47 -12.21
CA THR A 183 -12.61 -4.61 -13.12
C THR A 183 -13.03 -5.95 -12.51
N GLY A 184 -13.09 -6.06 -11.18
CA GLY A 184 -13.26 -7.36 -10.52
C GLY A 184 -12.12 -8.34 -10.81
N TRP A 185 -10.91 -7.84 -11.04
CA TRP A 185 -9.75 -8.59 -11.51
C TRP A 185 -9.37 -9.79 -10.64
N ALA A 186 -9.63 -9.72 -9.33
CA ALA A 186 -9.30 -10.80 -8.41
C ALA A 186 -10.31 -11.96 -8.39
N LYS A 187 -11.47 -11.80 -9.03
CA LYS A 187 -12.50 -12.86 -9.07
C LYS A 187 -11.97 -14.16 -9.67
N GLY A 188 -12.27 -15.27 -9.02
CA GLY A 188 -11.83 -16.62 -9.45
C GLY A 188 -10.35 -16.92 -9.18
N LYS A 189 -9.65 -16.04 -8.48
CA LYS A 189 -8.28 -16.25 -8.00
C LYS A 189 -8.27 -16.58 -6.51
N GLU A 190 -7.15 -17.08 -6.03
CA GLU A 190 -6.84 -17.26 -4.61
C GLU A 190 -5.61 -16.43 -4.28
N ILE A 191 -5.68 -15.66 -3.19
CA ILE A 191 -4.65 -14.70 -2.81
C ILE A 191 -4.00 -15.18 -1.51
N TRP A 192 -2.69 -15.23 -1.52
CA TRP A 192 -1.85 -15.52 -0.36
C TRP A 192 -1.00 -14.30 -0.04
N VAL A 193 -0.80 -13.99 1.23
CA VAL A 193 -0.05 -12.82 1.69
C VAL A 193 0.99 -13.29 2.70
N TRP A 194 2.26 -12.96 2.47
CA TRP A 194 3.35 -13.39 3.34
C TRP A 194 4.48 -12.36 3.40
N GLY A 195 5.18 -12.30 4.52
CA GLY A 195 6.40 -11.51 4.70
C GLY A 195 6.16 -10.06 5.12
N PHE A 196 4.92 -9.66 5.34
CA PHE A 196 4.56 -8.34 5.85
C PHE A 196 4.49 -8.36 7.38
N THR A 197 5.03 -7.33 8.02
CA THR A 197 4.88 -7.08 9.46
C THR A 197 3.69 -6.18 9.76
N ASP A 198 3.40 -5.26 8.85
CA ASP A 198 2.28 -4.31 8.91
C ASP A 198 1.86 -3.89 7.50
N PHE A 199 0.81 -3.09 7.41
CA PHE A 199 0.31 -2.53 6.16
C PHE A 199 0.00 -1.05 6.34
N THR A 200 0.37 -0.25 5.36
CA THR A 200 -0.10 1.14 5.27
C THR A 200 -1.60 1.16 4.97
N PRO A 201 -2.32 2.25 5.30
CA PRO A 201 -3.73 2.40 4.92
C PRO A 201 -4.00 2.21 3.43
N GLN A 202 -3.11 2.69 2.54
CA GLN A 202 -3.25 2.49 1.10
C GLN A 202 -3.13 1.01 0.70
N GLU A 203 -2.18 0.27 1.27
CA GLU A 203 -2.08 -1.19 1.07
C GLU A 203 -3.30 -1.91 1.63
N GLY A 204 -3.82 -1.43 2.77
CA GLY A 204 -5.06 -1.92 3.36
C GLY A 204 -6.26 -1.77 2.44
N GLU A 205 -6.41 -0.63 1.74
CA GLU A 205 -7.48 -0.46 0.75
C GLU A 205 -7.36 -1.48 -0.40
N VAL A 206 -6.14 -1.72 -0.89
CA VAL A 206 -5.92 -2.76 -1.91
C VAL A 206 -6.29 -4.15 -1.39
N LEU A 207 -5.85 -4.49 -0.16
CA LEU A 207 -6.19 -5.77 0.47
C LEU A 207 -7.69 -5.92 0.69
N GLY A 208 -8.40 -4.86 1.10
CA GLY A 208 -9.86 -4.86 1.22
C GLY A 208 -10.54 -5.23 -0.10
N GLN A 209 -10.12 -4.60 -1.20
CA GLN A 209 -10.66 -4.91 -2.53
C GLN A 209 -10.32 -6.34 -2.99
N LEU A 210 -9.16 -6.88 -2.64
CA LEU A 210 -8.83 -8.28 -2.90
C LEU A 210 -9.71 -9.22 -2.08
N MET A 211 -9.91 -8.95 -0.78
CA MET A 211 -10.77 -9.74 0.12
C MET A 211 -12.24 -9.76 -0.33
N ALA A 212 -12.75 -8.64 -0.85
CA ALA A 212 -14.12 -8.54 -1.37
C ALA A 212 -14.35 -9.42 -2.61
N GLN A 213 -13.31 -9.80 -3.34
CA GLN A 213 -13.40 -10.48 -4.62
C GLN A 213 -12.90 -11.94 -4.60
N ALA A 214 -12.00 -12.28 -3.68
CA ALA A 214 -11.30 -13.56 -3.65
C ALA A 214 -11.06 -14.05 -2.21
N PRO A 215 -10.90 -15.37 -1.99
CA PRO A 215 -10.33 -15.88 -0.77
C PRO A 215 -8.91 -15.34 -0.56
N VAL A 216 -8.64 -14.83 0.64
CA VAL A 216 -7.33 -14.30 1.04
C VAL A 216 -6.81 -15.08 2.24
N THR A 217 -5.58 -15.58 2.16
CA THR A 217 -4.87 -16.22 3.26
C THR A 217 -3.65 -15.38 3.62
N ALA A 218 -3.59 -14.85 4.83
CA ALA A 218 -2.47 -14.06 5.33
C ALA A 218 -1.69 -14.85 6.39
N ALA A 219 -0.39 -15.02 6.18
CA ALA A 219 0.51 -15.70 7.11
C ALA A 219 1.32 -14.67 7.91
N LEU A 220 1.22 -14.77 9.24
CA LEU A 220 1.88 -13.87 10.19
C LEU A 220 2.73 -14.68 11.16
N THR A 221 3.95 -14.18 11.43
CA THR A 221 4.82 -14.80 12.44
C THR A 221 4.36 -14.36 13.82
N CYS A 222 3.69 -15.26 14.54
CA CYS A 222 3.19 -15.01 15.88
C CYS A 222 2.98 -16.36 16.59
N ASP A 223 3.40 -16.47 17.84
CA ASP A 223 2.94 -17.55 18.73
C ASP A 223 1.73 -17.02 19.50
N PRO A 224 0.49 -17.50 19.23
CA PRO A 224 -0.70 -17.04 19.94
C PRO A 224 -0.68 -17.31 21.44
N GLY A 225 0.09 -18.34 21.87
CA GLY A 225 0.23 -18.71 23.29
C GLY A 225 1.32 -17.93 24.04
N ASP A 226 2.15 -17.18 23.34
CA ASP A 226 3.21 -16.38 23.95
C ASP A 226 2.70 -14.96 24.23
N PRO A 227 2.63 -14.52 25.50
CA PRO A 227 2.16 -13.18 25.86
C PRO A 227 3.19 -12.07 25.60
N SER A 228 4.40 -12.40 25.15
CA SER A 228 5.48 -11.46 24.89
C SER A 228 5.06 -10.36 23.92
N ASP A 229 5.52 -9.13 24.17
CA ASP A 229 5.29 -7.95 23.33
C ASP A 229 6.01 -8.03 21.97
N ILE A 230 6.96 -8.95 21.81
CA ILE A 230 7.63 -9.21 20.53
C ILE A 230 6.65 -9.55 19.41
N PHE A 231 5.51 -10.14 19.74
CA PHE A 231 4.45 -10.48 18.78
C PHE A 231 3.35 -9.41 18.65
N ASP A 232 3.43 -8.31 19.37
CA ASP A 232 2.44 -7.23 19.30
C ASP A 232 2.26 -6.64 17.90
N PRO A 233 3.32 -6.46 17.08
CA PRO A 233 3.14 -6.04 15.69
C PRO A 233 2.26 -7.01 14.89
N ALA A 234 2.53 -8.32 15.01
CA ALA A 234 1.75 -9.34 14.29
C ALA A 234 0.29 -9.41 14.79
N ARG A 235 0.06 -9.28 16.12
CA ARG A 235 -1.29 -9.22 16.69
C ARG A 235 -2.06 -8.00 16.21
N ARG A 236 -1.40 -6.83 16.15
CA ARG A 236 -2.00 -5.58 15.62
C ARG A 236 -2.32 -5.72 14.14
N THR A 237 -1.44 -6.34 13.36
CA THR A 237 -1.66 -6.60 11.93
C THR A 237 -2.81 -7.59 11.72
N ALA A 238 -2.89 -8.67 12.50
CA ALA A 238 -4.03 -9.60 12.45
C ALA A 238 -5.36 -8.90 12.78
N ALA A 239 -5.36 -8.04 13.81
CA ALA A 239 -6.54 -7.26 14.17
C ALA A 239 -6.92 -6.24 13.08
N TYR A 240 -5.93 -5.62 12.44
CA TYR A 240 -6.13 -4.71 11.32
C TYR A 240 -6.77 -5.42 10.12
N LEU A 241 -6.21 -6.55 9.69
CA LEU A 241 -6.75 -7.36 8.60
C LEU A 241 -8.18 -7.85 8.89
N ALA A 242 -8.46 -8.25 10.14
CA ALA A 242 -9.80 -8.65 10.54
C ALA A 242 -10.80 -7.48 10.44
N ARG A 243 -10.41 -6.27 10.84
CA ARG A 243 -11.25 -5.06 10.66
C ARG A 243 -11.49 -4.74 9.19
N LEU A 244 -10.47 -4.87 8.34
CA LEU A 244 -10.63 -4.70 6.89
C LEU A 244 -11.65 -5.71 6.33
N ALA A 245 -11.50 -6.99 6.67
CA ALA A 245 -12.43 -8.03 6.22
C ALA A 245 -13.87 -7.75 6.69
N GLN A 246 -14.03 -7.30 7.94
CA GLN A 246 -15.33 -6.92 8.50
C GLN A 246 -15.97 -5.75 7.73
N ARG A 247 -15.17 -4.73 7.39
CA ARG A 247 -15.62 -3.59 6.57
C ARG A 247 -16.13 -4.03 5.20
N GLU A 248 -15.49 -5.02 4.60
CA GLU A 248 -15.87 -5.57 3.29
C GLU A 248 -16.94 -6.70 3.40
N GLY A 249 -17.48 -6.97 4.59
CA GLY A 249 -18.48 -8.02 4.80
C GLY A 249 -17.95 -9.45 4.64
N VAL A 250 -16.65 -9.65 4.87
CA VAL A 250 -15.94 -10.91 4.64
C VAL A 250 -15.72 -11.67 5.93
N ALA A 251 -16.07 -12.96 5.95
CA ALA A 251 -15.83 -13.83 7.10
C ALA A 251 -14.32 -14.01 7.38
N VAL A 252 -13.97 -14.12 8.68
CA VAL A 252 -12.57 -14.26 9.14
C VAL A 252 -12.41 -15.57 9.90
N GLU A 253 -11.41 -16.35 9.52
CA GLU A 253 -10.94 -17.54 10.22
C GLU A 253 -9.50 -17.33 10.72
N ARG A 254 -9.15 -17.93 11.87
CA ARG A 254 -7.82 -17.85 12.46
C ARG A 254 -7.33 -19.25 12.81
N HIS A 255 -6.11 -19.57 12.43
CA HIS A 255 -5.47 -20.87 12.67
C HIS A 255 -4.05 -20.70 13.20
#